data_967f6bfb83ba41fc7a76aa9a5b90c582
#
_entry.id   967f6bfb83ba41fc7a76aa9a5b90c582
#
_cell.length_a   1.000
_cell.length_b   1.000
_cell.length_c   1.000
_cell.angle_alpha   90.00
_cell.angle_beta   90.00
_cell.angle_gamma   90.00
#
_symmetry.space_group_name_H-M   'P 1'
#
loop_
_entity.id
_entity.type
_entity.pdbx_description
1 polymer ?
#
loop_
_entity_poly.entity_id
_entity_poly.type
_entity_poly.pdbx_seq_one_letter_code
_entity_poly.pdbx_strand_id
1 'polypeptide(L)'
;HTANRRQRQMCIRDRLASGLIGHLLGAISGGAQYRKATFLLDSVGQQVLPDWLSLQESPLLPRSLGAAYFDGDGVATRDNCFVANGILQSYVLSEYSARKLGLQTTANAGGVHNLSLHGPSVNPAKLFKEMGTGLYICELMGQGVNGVTGDYSRGAAGYWVENGEIVYPVDEFTIAGNLRDMLKEIVAMGDDVDLRGNIRAPSLLLAPMTVAGE
;
A
#
# COMPACT_ATOMS: atom_id res chain seq x y z
N HIS A 1 4.69 -25.37 21.67
CA HIS A 1 3.93 -25.26 20.42
C HIS A 1 4.79 -24.55 19.39
N THR A 2 5.39 -25.27 18.46
CA THR A 2 6.08 -24.73 17.28
C THR A 2 4.98 -24.34 16.30
N ALA A 3 4.62 -23.05 16.24
CA ALA A 3 3.69 -22.55 15.22
C ALA A 3 4.21 -22.98 13.84
N ASN A 4 3.37 -23.63 13.07
CA ASN A 4 3.73 -24.14 11.74
C ASN A 4 3.89 -22.96 10.78
N ARG A 5 5.09 -22.41 10.68
CA ARG A 5 5.39 -21.25 9.81
C ARG A 5 5.60 -21.73 8.39
N ARG A 6 4.79 -21.26 7.47
CA ARG A 6 4.87 -21.58 6.04
C ARG A 6 4.90 -20.30 5.21
N GLN A 7 5.64 -20.33 4.11
CA GLN A 7 5.59 -19.29 3.09
C GLN A 7 4.39 -19.54 2.16
N ARG A 8 3.53 -18.54 1.97
CA ARG A 8 2.37 -18.62 1.09
C ARG A 8 2.21 -17.33 0.29
N GLN A 9 1.93 -17.46 -0.98
CA GLN A 9 1.49 -16.34 -1.81
C GLN A 9 0.17 -15.77 -1.29
N MET A 10 -0.02 -14.47 -1.44
CA MET A 10 -1.20 -13.79 -0.93
C MET A 10 -1.79 -12.86 -1.97
N CYS A 11 -3.10 -12.97 -2.20
CA CYS A 11 -3.89 -11.94 -2.84
C CYS A 11 -4.59 -11.13 -1.75
N ILE A 12 -4.28 -9.85 -1.65
CA ILE A 12 -4.92 -8.93 -0.71
C ILE A 12 -6.04 -8.21 -1.43
N ARG A 13 -7.26 -8.28 -0.86
CA ARG A 13 -8.45 -7.63 -1.39
C ARG A 13 -8.30 -6.10 -1.47
N ASP A 14 -8.95 -5.45 -2.44
CA ASP A 14 -8.96 -4.02 -2.75
C ASP A 14 -9.01 -3.11 -1.50
N ARG A 15 -9.97 -3.33 -0.60
CA ARG A 15 -10.12 -2.54 0.63
C ARG A 15 -8.94 -2.65 1.59
N LEU A 16 -8.26 -3.78 1.62
CA LEU A 16 -7.09 -4.00 2.46
C LEU A 16 -5.82 -3.52 1.78
N ALA A 17 -5.77 -3.57 0.45
CA ALA A 17 -4.67 -3.04 -0.35
C ALA A 17 -4.51 -1.54 -0.15
N SER A 18 -5.62 -0.78 0.00
CA SER A 18 -5.56 0.64 0.36
C SER A 18 -4.86 0.88 1.70
N GLY A 19 -5.00 -0.05 2.67
CA GLY A 19 -4.27 -0.01 3.94
C GLY A 19 -2.76 -0.23 3.78
N LEU A 20 -2.35 -1.16 2.89
CA LEU A 20 -0.94 -1.37 2.57
C LEU A 20 -0.32 -0.10 1.95
N ILE A 21 -1.02 0.53 1.01
CA ILE A 21 -0.59 1.82 0.44
C ILE A 21 -0.60 2.94 1.49
N GLY A 22 -1.53 2.91 2.45
CA GLY A 22 -1.55 3.80 3.61
C GLY A 22 -0.30 3.71 4.46
N HIS A 23 0.28 2.53 4.66
CA HIS A 23 1.57 2.36 5.33
C HIS A 23 2.72 2.97 4.53
N LEU A 24 2.74 2.84 3.20
CA LEU A 24 3.70 3.54 2.34
C LEU A 24 3.59 5.05 2.50
N LEU A 25 2.36 5.62 2.44
CA LEU A 25 2.13 7.05 2.65
C LEU A 25 2.60 7.53 4.02
N GLY A 26 2.31 6.75 5.07
CA GLY A 26 2.82 7.02 6.41
C GLY A 26 4.35 7.11 6.44
N ALA A 27 5.02 6.16 5.78
CA ALA A 27 6.47 6.11 5.72
C ALA A 27 7.10 7.26 4.92
N ILE A 28 6.47 7.72 3.84
CA ILE A 28 6.93 8.86 3.05
C ILE A 28 6.33 10.21 3.48
N SER A 29 5.61 10.25 4.60
CA SER A 29 5.08 11.51 5.14
C SER A 29 6.20 12.42 5.65
N GLY A 30 6.08 13.72 5.40
CA GLY A 30 7.05 14.69 5.88
C GLY A 30 7.26 14.62 7.40
N GLY A 31 6.19 14.33 8.15
CA GLY A 31 6.25 14.13 9.60
C GLY A 31 7.14 12.97 10.03
N ALA A 32 7.07 11.83 9.34
CA ALA A 32 7.91 10.68 9.60
C ALA A 32 9.37 10.95 9.20
N GLN A 33 9.58 11.64 8.08
CA GLN A 33 10.91 11.98 7.58
C GLN A 33 11.69 12.91 8.51
N TYR A 34 11.14 14.08 8.88
CA TYR A 34 11.89 15.03 9.73
C TYR A 34 12.11 14.51 11.15
N ARG A 35 11.24 13.62 11.66
CA ARG A 35 11.46 12.92 12.95
C ARG A 35 12.36 11.70 12.83
N LYS A 36 12.78 11.32 11.63
CA LYS A 36 13.56 10.11 11.33
C LYS A 36 12.89 8.82 11.86
N ALA A 37 11.57 8.78 11.83
CA ALA A 37 10.73 7.71 12.39
C ALA A 37 10.01 6.95 11.26
N THR A 38 10.78 6.40 10.33
CA THR A 38 10.27 5.68 9.16
C THR A 38 11.26 4.66 8.63
N PHE A 39 10.73 3.55 8.11
CA PHE A 39 11.55 2.56 7.40
C PHE A 39 12.00 3.00 5.99
N LEU A 40 11.46 4.13 5.46
CA LEU A 40 11.85 4.73 4.19
C LEU A 40 12.57 6.08 4.37
N LEU A 41 13.45 6.18 5.40
CA LEU A 41 14.23 7.39 5.61
C LEU A 41 15.17 7.62 4.40
N ASP A 42 15.23 8.87 3.93
CA ASP A 42 16.11 9.33 2.84
C ASP A 42 16.01 8.45 1.57
N SER A 43 14.78 7.98 1.24
CA SER A 43 14.57 7.03 0.15
C SER A 43 14.16 7.65 -1.19
N VAL A 44 14.16 8.99 -1.35
CA VAL A 44 13.93 9.63 -2.66
C VAL A 44 15.01 9.16 -3.64
N GLY A 45 14.60 8.77 -4.84
CA GLY A 45 15.45 8.17 -5.85
C GLY A 45 15.68 6.66 -5.70
N GLN A 46 15.16 6.04 -4.63
CA GLN A 46 15.26 4.59 -4.42
C GLN A 46 13.99 3.87 -4.88
N GLN A 47 14.14 2.62 -5.24
CA GLN A 47 13.01 1.75 -5.57
C GLN A 47 12.22 1.38 -4.29
N VAL A 48 10.92 1.65 -4.29
CA VAL A 48 9.99 1.35 -3.19
C VAL A 48 8.80 0.50 -3.62
N LEU A 49 8.52 0.45 -4.93
CA LEU A 49 7.51 -0.40 -5.56
C LEU A 49 8.16 -1.15 -6.75
N PRO A 50 7.49 -2.15 -7.36
CA PRO A 50 7.94 -2.73 -8.62
C PRO A 50 8.08 -1.66 -9.72
N ASP A 51 8.96 -1.88 -10.68
CA ASP A 51 9.28 -0.96 -11.77
C ASP A 51 8.11 -0.69 -12.74
N TRP A 52 7.12 -1.58 -12.77
CA TRP A 52 5.90 -1.43 -13.57
C TRP A 52 4.78 -0.65 -12.86
N LEU A 53 4.98 -0.25 -11.57
CA LEU A 53 3.94 0.37 -10.75
C LEU A 53 4.29 1.82 -10.41
N SER A 54 3.32 2.71 -10.56
CA SER A 54 3.42 4.13 -10.19
C SER A 54 2.31 4.53 -9.21
N LEU A 55 2.57 5.53 -8.39
CA LEU A 55 1.63 6.07 -7.41
C LEU A 55 1.42 7.55 -7.67
N GLN A 56 0.21 7.93 -8.08
CA GLN A 56 -0.12 9.27 -8.53
C GLN A 56 -1.32 9.82 -7.76
N GLU A 57 -1.31 11.12 -7.56
CA GLU A 57 -2.37 11.89 -6.93
C GLU A 57 -3.01 12.86 -7.93
N SER A 58 -4.34 12.90 -7.96
CA SER A 58 -5.11 13.80 -8.84
C SER A 58 -6.17 14.56 -8.02
N PRO A 59 -5.79 15.67 -7.35
CA PRO A 59 -6.69 16.42 -6.46
C PRO A 59 -7.83 17.10 -7.18
N LEU A 60 -7.69 17.41 -8.46
CA LEU A 60 -8.70 18.12 -9.24
C LEU A 60 -9.63 17.18 -10.03
N LEU A 61 -9.63 15.89 -9.72
CA LEU A 61 -10.50 14.92 -10.38
C LEU A 61 -11.98 15.22 -10.11
N PRO A 62 -12.78 15.54 -11.15
CA PRO A 62 -14.16 15.99 -10.97
C PRO A 62 -15.04 14.96 -10.27
N ARG A 63 -15.92 15.40 -9.38
CA ARG A 63 -16.89 14.58 -8.63
C ARG A 63 -16.26 13.46 -7.81
N SER A 64 -14.99 13.59 -7.49
CA SER A 64 -14.28 12.63 -6.65
C SER A 64 -14.37 13.03 -5.17
N LEU A 65 -14.43 12.05 -4.29
CA LEU A 65 -14.58 12.27 -2.84
C LEU A 65 -13.41 13.08 -2.26
N GLY A 66 -12.19 12.86 -2.74
CA GLY A 66 -10.99 13.57 -2.30
C GLY A 66 -10.63 14.81 -3.13
N ALA A 67 -11.56 15.36 -3.93
CA ALA A 67 -11.26 16.55 -4.74
C ALA A 67 -11.13 17.79 -3.85
N ALA A 68 -10.03 18.54 -4.03
CA ALA A 68 -9.78 19.79 -3.31
C ALA A 68 -8.93 20.73 -4.16
N TYR A 69 -9.26 22.04 -4.12
CA TYR A 69 -8.49 23.08 -4.84
C TYR A 69 -7.28 23.59 -4.05
N PHE A 70 -7.29 23.39 -2.74
CA PHE A 70 -6.21 23.78 -1.84
C PHE A 70 -6.14 22.77 -0.67
N ASP A 71 -4.98 22.64 -0.08
CA ASP A 71 -4.74 21.79 1.08
C ASP A 71 -5.09 22.51 2.41
N GLY A 72 -4.83 21.87 3.54
CA GLY A 72 -5.09 22.41 4.88
C GLY A 72 -4.27 23.67 5.24
N ASP A 73 -3.17 23.94 4.54
CA ASP A 73 -2.35 25.14 4.69
C ASP A 73 -2.77 26.25 3.70
N GLY A 74 -3.79 26.02 2.87
CA GLY A 74 -4.24 26.95 1.84
C GLY A 74 -3.38 26.95 0.57
N VAL A 75 -2.50 25.99 0.40
CA VAL A 75 -1.66 25.84 -0.79
C VAL A 75 -2.48 25.19 -1.91
N ALA A 76 -2.44 25.77 -3.11
CA ALA A 76 -3.13 25.22 -4.28
C ALA A 76 -2.64 23.80 -4.57
N THR A 77 -3.59 22.87 -4.68
CA THR A 77 -3.30 21.46 -5.00
C THR A 77 -2.92 21.32 -6.47
N ARG A 78 -2.17 20.27 -6.74
CA ARG A 78 -1.72 19.89 -8.09
C ARG A 78 -1.54 18.39 -8.19
N ASP A 79 -1.51 17.87 -9.38
CA ASP A 79 -1.16 16.49 -9.61
C ASP A 79 0.28 16.21 -9.11
N ASN A 80 0.43 15.16 -8.33
CA ASN A 80 1.71 14.69 -7.82
C ASN A 80 1.97 13.26 -8.27
N CYS A 81 3.19 12.97 -8.67
CA CYS A 81 3.67 11.60 -8.87
C CYS A 81 4.63 11.26 -7.71
N PHE A 82 4.15 10.55 -6.71
CA PHE A 82 4.97 10.19 -5.55
C PHE A 82 5.94 9.04 -5.88
N VAL A 83 5.47 8.08 -6.68
CA VAL A 83 6.32 6.98 -7.17
C VAL A 83 6.13 6.85 -8.68
N ALA A 84 7.22 6.92 -9.43
CA ALA A 84 7.24 6.72 -10.87
C ALA A 84 8.05 5.46 -11.20
N ASN A 85 7.42 4.48 -11.88
CA ASN A 85 8.07 3.22 -12.26
C ASN A 85 8.86 2.60 -11.10
N GLY A 86 8.20 2.49 -9.95
CA GLY A 86 8.76 1.92 -8.72
C GLY A 86 9.68 2.84 -7.91
N ILE A 87 10.15 3.96 -8.48
CA ILE A 87 11.10 4.87 -7.85
C ILE A 87 10.40 5.99 -7.12
N LEU A 88 10.71 6.20 -5.84
CA LEU A 88 10.18 7.31 -5.04
C LEU A 88 10.70 8.65 -5.58
N GLN A 89 9.77 9.55 -5.96
CA GLN A 89 10.08 10.86 -6.53
C GLN A 89 10.06 11.97 -5.49
N SER A 90 9.11 11.91 -4.56
CA SER A 90 8.93 12.93 -3.53
C SER A 90 8.23 12.39 -2.29
N TYR A 91 8.34 13.12 -1.20
CA TYR A 91 7.58 12.88 0.03
C TYR A 91 6.21 13.57 -0.02
N VAL A 92 5.29 13.14 0.84
CA VAL A 92 3.99 13.78 1.07
C VAL A 92 4.19 14.91 2.08
N LEU A 93 4.19 16.16 1.62
CA LEU A 93 4.64 17.32 2.40
C LEU A 93 3.56 18.38 2.57
N SER A 94 3.33 18.82 3.81
CA SER A 94 2.73 20.10 4.15
C SER A 94 3.79 21.22 4.06
N GLU A 95 3.35 22.47 4.13
CA GLU A 95 4.26 23.62 4.19
C GLU A 95 5.22 23.54 5.39
N TYR A 96 4.72 23.13 6.56
CA TYR A 96 5.52 22.96 7.75
C TYR A 96 6.61 21.87 7.60
N SER A 97 6.23 20.68 7.13
CA SER A 97 7.17 19.57 7.00
C SER A 97 8.20 19.82 5.88
N ALA A 98 7.78 20.48 4.80
CA ALA A 98 8.67 20.87 3.72
C ALA A 98 9.76 21.82 4.22
N ARG A 99 9.41 22.87 4.97
CA ARG A 99 10.38 23.78 5.60
C ARG A 99 11.35 23.06 6.55
N LYS A 100 10.86 22.12 7.36
CA LYS A 100 11.71 21.32 8.27
C LYS A 100 12.75 20.48 7.51
N LEU A 101 12.42 20.04 6.30
CA LEU A 101 13.29 19.21 5.47
C LEU A 101 14.11 20.02 4.45
N GLY A 102 13.91 21.34 4.34
CA GLY A 102 14.54 22.16 3.32
C GLY A 102 14.02 21.87 1.90
N LEU A 103 12.77 21.40 1.79
CA LEU A 103 12.10 21.01 0.55
C LEU A 103 10.92 21.94 0.24
N GLN A 104 10.28 21.75 -0.93
CA GLN A 104 9.04 22.42 -1.30
C GLN A 104 7.84 21.56 -0.92
N THR A 105 6.74 22.22 -0.52
CA THR A 105 5.49 21.52 -0.22
C THR A 105 4.92 20.83 -1.46
N THR A 106 4.30 19.67 -1.24
CA THR A 106 3.52 18.95 -2.26
C THR A 106 2.03 19.28 -2.19
N ALA A 107 1.63 20.27 -1.37
CA ALA A 107 0.24 20.67 -1.10
C ALA A 107 -0.59 19.51 -0.49
N ASN A 108 -0.02 18.86 0.53
CA ASN A 108 -0.65 17.75 1.21
C ASN A 108 -0.82 17.95 2.73
N ALA A 109 -1.03 19.20 3.17
CA ALA A 109 -1.46 19.46 4.53
C ALA A 109 -2.86 18.86 4.74
N GLY A 110 -2.97 17.86 5.62
CA GLY A 110 -4.20 17.11 5.84
C GLY A 110 -4.27 15.76 5.11
N GLY A 111 -3.30 15.43 4.25
CA GLY A 111 -3.20 14.13 3.58
C GLY A 111 -3.25 14.20 2.06
N VAL A 112 -3.47 13.05 1.44
CA VAL A 112 -3.50 12.91 -0.03
C VAL A 112 -4.91 13.07 -0.58
N HIS A 113 -5.00 13.44 -1.87
CA HIS A 113 -6.23 13.70 -2.62
C HIS A 113 -6.33 12.75 -3.82
N ASN A 114 -7.28 11.80 -3.80
CA ASN A 114 -7.51 10.88 -4.91
C ASN A 114 -6.22 10.20 -5.40
N LEU A 115 -5.55 9.53 -4.50
CA LEU A 115 -4.34 8.77 -4.79
C LEU A 115 -4.71 7.45 -5.49
N SER A 116 -3.99 7.10 -6.56
CA SER A 116 -4.23 5.89 -7.35
C SER A 116 -2.94 5.17 -7.71
N LEU A 117 -3.01 3.85 -7.79
CA LEU A 117 -1.97 3.02 -8.38
C LEU A 117 -2.17 2.97 -9.90
N HIS A 118 -1.09 3.06 -10.66
CA HIS A 118 -1.06 3.00 -12.12
C HIS A 118 -0.05 1.95 -12.58
N GLY A 119 -0.50 1.04 -13.44
CA GLY A 119 0.30 -0.05 -14.00
C GLY A 119 -0.58 -1.04 -14.75
N PRO A 120 0.00 -2.10 -15.33
CA PRO A 120 -0.77 -3.19 -15.92
C PRO A 120 -1.68 -3.83 -14.89
N SER A 121 -2.96 -4.00 -15.23
CA SER A 121 -3.94 -4.62 -14.35
C SER A 121 -4.63 -5.78 -15.04
N VAL A 122 -5.12 -6.73 -14.24
CA VAL A 122 -5.80 -7.92 -14.74
C VAL A 122 -7.09 -8.17 -13.94
N ASN A 123 -8.02 -8.90 -14.50
CA ASN A 123 -9.21 -9.32 -13.75
C ASN A 123 -8.83 -10.14 -12.51
N PRO A 124 -9.48 -9.94 -11.33
CA PRO A 124 -9.18 -10.67 -10.10
C PRO A 124 -9.12 -12.19 -10.22
N ALA A 125 -9.97 -12.78 -11.06
CA ALA A 125 -9.91 -14.22 -11.32
C ALA A 125 -8.56 -14.66 -11.97
N LYS A 126 -7.91 -13.76 -12.70
CA LYS A 126 -6.58 -14.02 -13.26
C LYS A 126 -5.51 -13.93 -12.18
N LEU A 127 -5.66 -13.05 -11.17
CA LEU A 127 -4.76 -13.01 -10.01
C LEU A 127 -4.76 -14.34 -9.25
N PHE A 128 -5.94 -14.96 -9.07
CA PHE A 128 -6.03 -16.27 -8.41
C PHE A 128 -5.35 -17.37 -9.24
N LYS A 129 -5.49 -17.35 -10.56
CA LYS A 129 -4.80 -18.30 -11.45
C LYS A 129 -3.30 -18.12 -11.42
N GLU A 130 -2.82 -16.89 -11.39
CA GLU A 130 -1.40 -16.58 -11.27
C GLU A 130 -0.83 -16.98 -9.91
N MET A 131 -1.59 -16.76 -8.82
CA MET A 131 -1.26 -17.24 -7.49
C MET A 131 -1.18 -18.78 -7.42
N GLY A 132 -2.04 -19.47 -8.16
CA GLY A 132 -2.15 -20.93 -8.13
C GLY A 132 -2.64 -21.45 -6.80
N THR A 133 -1.78 -21.51 -5.78
CA THR A 133 -2.14 -21.91 -4.42
C THR A 133 -1.65 -20.88 -3.41
N GLY A 134 -2.57 -20.40 -2.56
CA GLY A 134 -2.24 -19.36 -1.58
C GLY A 134 -3.45 -18.93 -0.75
N LEU A 135 -3.39 -17.71 -0.24
CA LEU A 135 -4.41 -17.11 0.61
C LEU A 135 -5.01 -15.86 -0.04
N TYR A 136 -6.31 -15.80 -0.14
CA TYR A 136 -7.06 -14.58 -0.44
C TYR A 136 -7.49 -13.91 0.85
N ILE A 137 -6.84 -12.79 1.20
CA ILE A 137 -7.03 -12.09 2.46
C ILE A 137 -8.20 -11.10 2.31
N CYS A 138 -9.22 -11.27 3.15
CA CYS A 138 -10.43 -10.43 3.16
C CYS A 138 -10.56 -9.57 4.42
N GLU A 139 -9.90 -9.95 5.50
CA GLU A 139 -9.90 -9.22 6.77
C GLU A 139 -8.50 -9.20 7.38
N LEU A 140 -8.18 -8.10 8.05
CA LEU A 140 -6.96 -7.93 8.83
C LEU A 140 -7.33 -7.44 10.24
N MET A 141 -6.75 -8.07 11.25
CA MET A 141 -7.00 -7.80 12.65
C MET A 141 -5.70 -7.37 13.36
N GLY A 142 -5.87 -6.62 14.46
CA GLY A 142 -4.75 -6.15 15.28
C GLY A 142 -3.98 -4.98 14.66
N GLN A 143 -2.96 -4.53 15.38
CA GLN A 143 -2.16 -3.34 15.04
C GLN A 143 -0.65 -3.61 15.04
N GLY A 144 -0.24 -4.83 14.71
CA GLY A 144 1.15 -5.27 14.71
C GLY A 144 1.96 -4.74 13.52
N VAL A 145 1.98 -3.43 13.35
CA VAL A 145 2.78 -2.76 12.30
C VAL A 145 3.69 -1.71 12.93
N ASN A 146 4.99 -1.84 12.70
CA ASN A 146 5.97 -0.88 13.15
C ASN A 146 6.41 0.01 11.97
N GLY A 147 5.94 1.26 11.96
CA GLY A 147 6.26 2.22 10.89
C GLY A 147 7.73 2.67 10.84
N VAL A 148 8.51 2.41 11.90
CA VAL A 148 9.94 2.76 11.96
C VAL A 148 10.80 1.68 11.33
N THR A 149 10.54 0.41 11.66
CA THR A 149 11.32 -0.74 11.17
C THR A 149 10.73 -1.37 9.91
N GLY A 150 9.45 -1.16 9.67
CA GLY A 150 8.70 -1.81 8.60
C GLY A 150 8.16 -3.18 8.98
N ASP A 151 8.37 -3.64 10.21
CA ASP A 151 7.87 -4.95 10.63
C ASP A 151 6.34 -4.99 10.60
N TYR A 152 5.83 -6.04 10.02
CA TYR A 152 4.40 -6.25 9.80
C TYR A 152 4.01 -7.62 10.33
N SER A 153 3.04 -7.65 11.25
CA SER A 153 2.46 -8.87 11.80
C SER A 153 1.00 -8.63 12.17
N ARG A 154 0.07 -9.25 11.45
CA ARG A 154 -1.36 -9.06 11.67
C ARG A 154 -2.12 -10.36 11.64
N GLY A 155 -3.13 -10.46 12.48
CA GLY A 155 -4.17 -11.49 12.33
C GLY A 155 -4.91 -11.30 11.02
N ALA A 156 -5.32 -12.39 10.39
CA ALA A 156 -5.99 -12.36 9.10
C ALA A 156 -7.08 -13.43 9.01
N ALA A 157 -8.08 -13.13 8.17
CA ALA A 157 -9.09 -14.08 7.74
C ALA A 157 -9.35 -13.92 6.23
N GLY A 158 -9.80 -14.99 5.60
CA GLY A 158 -10.05 -14.99 4.16
C GLY A 158 -10.36 -16.39 3.63
N TYR A 159 -9.77 -16.73 2.50
CA TYR A 159 -10.02 -17.99 1.82
C TYR A 159 -8.73 -18.68 1.38
N TRP A 160 -8.72 -19.99 1.49
CA TRP A 160 -7.72 -20.82 0.84
C TRP A 160 -8.04 -20.93 -0.65
N VAL A 161 -7.03 -20.70 -1.46
CA VAL A 161 -7.09 -20.81 -2.91
C VAL A 161 -6.20 -21.96 -3.34
N GLU A 162 -6.71 -22.83 -4.21
CA GLU A 162 -5.98 -23.95 -4.79
C GLU A 162 -6.29 -24.07 -6.27
N ASN A 163 -5.27 -24.23 -7.10
CA ASN A 163 -5.38 -24.26 -8.57
C ASN A 163 -6.10 -23.01 -9.15
N GLY A 164 -6.00 -21.87 -8.47
CA GLY A 164 -6.63 -20.62 -8.89
C GLY A 164 -8.12 -20.50 -8.54
N GLU A 165 -8.64 -21.39 -7.69
CA GLU A 165 -10.04 -21.39 -7.26
C GLU A 165 -10.15 -21.29 -5.73
N ILE A 166 -11.15 -20.56 -5.24
CA ILE A 166 -11.47 -20.47 -3.81
C ILE A 166 -12.07 -21.81 -3.37
N VAL A 167 -11.46 -22.45 -2.33
CA VAL A 167 -11.85 -23.78 -1.86
C VAL A 167 -12.62 -23.72 -0.55
N TYR A 168 -12.08 -23.07 0.49
CA TYR A 168 -12.72 -22.96 1.80
C TYR A 168 -12.30 -21.70 2.55
N PRO A 169 -13.11 -21.21 3.50
CA PRO A 169 -12.72 -20.09 4.35
C PRO A 169 -11.63 -20.51 5.36
N VAL A 170 -10.76 -19.57 5.71
CA VAL A 170 -9.74 -19.71 6.75
C VAL A 170 -9.73 -18.46 7.63
N ASP A 171 -9.54 -18.65 8.93
CA ASP A 171 -9.47 -17.59 9.91
C ASP A 171 -8.41 -17.89 10.98
N GLU A 172 -8.28 -16.97 11.96
CA GLU A 172 -7.40 -17.13 13.12
C GLU A 172 -5.93 -17.44 12.79
N PHE A 173 -5.42 -16.97 11.64
CA PHE A 173 -4.01 -17.07 11.31
C PHE A 173 -3.32 -15.71 11.34
N THR A 174 -2.00 -15.73 11.46
CA THR A 174 -1.16 -14.53 11.44
C THR A 174 -0.36 -14.49 10.15
N ILE A 175 -0.34 -13.34 9.50
CA ILE A 175 0.58 -13.04 8.40
C ILE A 175 1.67 -12.11 8.88
N ALA A 176 2.92 -12.40 8.50
CA ALA A 176 4.08 -11.63 8.92
C ALA A 176 5.05 -11.39 7.76
N GLY A 177 5.68 -10.20 7.78
CA GLY A 177 6.65 -9.78 6.79
C GLY A 177 7.29 -8.46 7.16
N ASN A 178 7.95 -7.82 6.20
CA ASN A 178 8.43 -6.47 6.32
C ASN A 178 7.83 -5.61 5.21
N LEU A 179 7.31 -4.44 5.55
CA LEU A 179 6.63 -3.53 4.60
C LEU A 179 7.53 -3.14 3.42
N ARG A 180 8.84 -3.02 3.61
CA ARG A 180 9.77 -2.70 2.53
C ARG A 180 9.79 -3.78 1.45
N ASP A 181 9.80 -5.05 1.87
CA ASP A 181 9.80 -6.19 0.96
C ASP A 181 8.41 -6.38 0.37
N MET A 182 7.36 -6.34 1.20
CA MET A 182 5.97 -6.46 0.75
C MET A 182 5.61 -5.48 -0.37
N LEU A 183 6.06 -4.23 -0.26
CA LEU A 183 5.79 -3.18 -1.24
C LEU A 183 6.58 -3.39 -2.54
N LYS A 184 7.85 -3.81 -2.44
CA LYS A 184 8.71 -4.07 -3.61
C LYS A 184 8.34 -5.35 -4.36
N GLU A 185 7.76 -6.30 -3.65
CA GLU A 185 7.44 -7.65 -4.15
C GLU A 185 5.95 -7.80 -4.49
N ILE A 186 5.26 -6.71 -4.84
CA ILE A 186 3.93 -6.78 -5.46
C ILE A 186 4.12 -7.41 -6.84
N VAL A 187 3.45 -8.56 -7.08
CA VAL A 187 3.60 -9.38 -8.30
C VAL A 187 2.66 -8.92 -9.40
N ALA A 188 1.40 -8.65 -9.03
CA ALA A 188 0.37 -8.25 -9.99
C ALA A 188 -0.71 -7.41 -9.31
N MET A 189 -1.50 -6.72 -10.11
CA MET A 189 -2.55 -5.80 -9.70
C MET A 189 -3.86 -6.13 -10.41
N GLY A 190 -4.96 -6.11 -9.64
CA GLY A 190 -6.33 -6.27 -10.17
C GLY A 190 -6.83 -5.03 -10.91
N ASP A 191 -7.98 -5.16 -11.58
CA ASP A 191 -8.73 -4.06 -12.18
C ASP A 191 -9.97 -3.66 -11.35
N ASP A 192 -10.13 -4.25 -10.16
CA ASP A 192 -11.23 -4.09 -9.21
C ASP A 192 -11.02 -2.93 -8.23
N VAL A 193 -10.71 -1.74 -8.73
CA VAL A 193 -10.37 -0.57 -7.90
C VAL A 193 -11.54 -0.12 -7.03
N ASP A 194 -11.34 -0.03 -5.70
CA ASP A 194 -12.30 0.61 -4.80
C ASP A 194 -12.23 2.14 -4.90
N LEU A 195 -13.32 2.75 -5.38
CA LEU A 195 -13.42 4.19 -5.59
C LEU A 195 -14.01 4.98 -4.40
N ARG A 196 -14.33 4.30 -3.29
CA ARG A 196 -15.02 4.90 -2.14
C ARG A 196 -14.12 5.67 -1.19
N GLY A 197 -12.81 5.65 -1.40
CA GLY A 197 -11.82 6.32 -0.55
C GLY A 197 -10.90 7.27 -1.32
N ASN A 198 -10.06 7.99 -0.56
CA ASN A 198 -9.01 8.84 -1.12
C ASN A 198 -7.81 8.04 -1.64
N ILE A 199 -7.61 6.83 -1.13
CA ILE A 199 -6.59 5.88 -1.61
C ILE A 199 -7.32 4.81 -2.40
N ARG A 200 -7.12 4.81 -3.70
CA ARG A 200 -7.79 3.93 -4.66
C ARG A 200 -6.83 2.83 -5.05
N ALA A 201 -7.01 1.68 -4.43
CA ALA A 201 -6.20 0.51 -4.69
C ALA A 201 -7.10 -0.66 -5.11
N PRO A 202 -6.70 -1.43 -6.12
CA PRO A 202 -7.34 -2.70 -6.46
C PRO A 202 -6.77 -3.83 -5.61
N SER A 203 -7.26 -5.04 -5.81
CA SER A 203 -6.64 -6.25 -5.25
C SER A 203 -5.18 -6.37 -5.72
N LEU A 204 -4.29 -6.75 -4.80
CA LEU A 204 -2.86 -6.91 -5.06
C LEU A 204 -2.43 -8.36 -4.79
N LEU A 205 -1.70 -8.94 -5.72
CA LEU A 205 -0.99 -10.20 -5.52
C LEU A 205 0.41 -9.89 -5.00
N LEU A 206 0.75 -10.44 -3.84
CA LEU A 206 2.06 -10.30 -3.21
C LEU A 206 2.88 -11.59 -3.35
N ALA A 207 4.19 -11.43 -3.31
CA ALA A 207 5.12 -12.54 -3.13
C ALA A 207 4.83 -13.31 -1.83
N PRO A 208 5.37 -14.53 -1.65
CA PRO A 208 5.09 -15.34 -0.48
C PRO A 208 5.48 -14.65 0.83
N MET A 209 4.56 -14.62 1.77
CA MET A 209 4.77 -14.12 3.13
C MET A 209 4.72 -15.26 4.15
N THR A 210 5.25 -15.01 5.34
CA THR A 210 5.16 -15.96 6.44
C THR A 210 3.73 -16.02 6.97
N VAL A 211 3.18 -17.22 7.03
CA VAL A 211 1.89 -17.53 7.64
C VAL A 211 2.12 -18.41 8.86
N ALA A 212 1.51 -18.05 9.98
CA ALA A 212 1.49 -18.84 11.20
C ALA A 212 0.04 -19.00 11.69
N GLY A 213 -0.36 -20.25 11.95
CA GLY A 213 -1.68 -20.65 12.44
C GLY A 213 -1.68 -22.12 12.74
N GLU A 214 -2.75 -22.62 13.35
CA GLU A 214 -2.95 -24.06 13.59
C GLU A 214 -3.47 -24.77 12.34
#